data_7d090c3fbaf1b141e0b4ac31c5c13862
#
_entry.id   7d090c3fbaf1b141e0b4ac31c5c13862
#
_cell.length_a   1.000
_cell.length_b   1.000
_cell.length_c   1.000
_cell.angle_alpha   90.00
_cell.angle_beta   90.00
_cell.angle_gamma   90.00
#
_symmetry.space_group_name_H-M   'P 1'
#
loop_
_entity.id
_entity.type
_entity.pdbx_description
1 polymer ?
#
loop_
_entity_poly.entity_id
_entity_poly.type
_entity_poly.pdbx_seq_one_letter_code
_entity_poly.pdbx_strand_id
1 'polypeptide(L)'
;GMVDYESLKQNPSDVEEIIAIIQSIDPESMEENDRKAFIINSYNFLVIHGIVQGGIEKTVKENTAFFKQNRISMNGDSASLDELEHLELRAQYNDPRIHFALNCGATSCPPLSKEILNGADLEEQLDDLTREALNDTTHVMIINEERIVRLSPIFDWYKEDFVQDGGVVRFINRFRTDSIPAGFTIVFREYDWSLNSN
;
A
#
# COMPACT_ATOMS: atom_id res chain seq x y z
N GLY A 1 -7.79 -7.43 -5.39
CA GLY A 1 -7.52 -6.09 -4.84
C GLY A 1 -8.67 -5.10 -5.03
N MET A 2 -9.77 -5.52 -5.69
CA MET A 2 -10.97 -4.67 -5.86
C MET A 2 -11.83 -4.70 -4.60
N VAL A 3 -12.47 -3.57 -4.27
CA VAL A 3 -13.32 -3.40 -3.08
C VAL A 3 -14.75 -3.08 -3.52
N ASP A 4 -15.73 -3.74 -2.89
CA ASP A 4 -17.16 -3.43 -3.08
C ASP A 4 -17.57 -2.27 -2.16
N TYR A 5 -17.18 -1.06 -2.54
CA TYR A 5 -17.52 0.14 -1.78
C TYR A 5 -19.03 0.41 -1.71
N GLU A 6 -19.81 -0.03 -2.72
CA GLU A 6 -21.25 0.16 -2.71
C GLU A 6 -21.92 -0.67 -1.61
N SER A 7 -21.53 -1.93 -1.45
CA SER A 7 -22.01 -2.77 -0.35
C SER A 7 -21.59 -2.21 1.00
N LEU A 8 -20.35 -1.71 1.13
CA LEU A 8 -19.85 -1.12 2.38
C LEU A 8 -20.59 0.19 2.72
N LYS A 9 -20.92 1.02 1.74
CA LYS A 9 -21.72 2.24 1.97
C LYS A 9 -23.14 1.93 2.43
N GLN A 10 -23.72 0.80 1.98
CA GLN A 10 -25.04 0.36 2.45
C GLN A 10 -25.00 -0.21 3.87
N ASN A 11 -23.86 -0.73 4.30
CA ASN A 11 -23.65 -1.34 5.61
C ASN A 11 -22.40 -0.73 6.32
N PRO A 12 -22.41 0.58 6.62
CA PRO A 12 -21.23 1.26 7.16
C PRO A 12 -20.84 0.78 8.57
N SER A 13 -21.79 0.16 9.30
CA SER A 13 -21.55 -0.38 10.66
C SER A 13 -20.39 -1.38 10.70
N ASP A 14 -20.21 -2.20 9.67
CA ASP A 14 -19.16 -3.21 9.63
C ASP A 14 -17.77 -2.55 9.59
N VAL A 15 -17.64 -1.47 8.81
CA VAL A 15 -16.40 -0.69 8.73
C VAL A 15 -16.15 0.08 10.04
N GLU A 16 -17.19 0.65 10.62
CA GLU A 16 -17.10 1.38 11.91
C GLU A 16 -16.70 0.45 13.06
N GLU A 17 -17.19 -0.80 13.09
CA GLU A 17 -16.82 -1.79 14.10
C GLU A 17 -15.32 -2.11 14.01
N ILE A 18 -14.78 -2.31 12.80
CA ILE A 18 -13.35 -2.57 12.61
C ILE A 18 -12.51 -1.37 13.08
N ILE A 19 -12.92 -0.14 12.73
CA ILE A 19 -12.25 1.07 13.19
C ILE A 19 -12.27 1.17 14.72
N ALA A 20 -13.39 0.85 15.37
CA ALA A 20 -13.48 0.85 16.83
C ALA A 20 -12.55 -0.21 17.47
N ILE A 21 -12.41 -1.38 16.86
CA ILE A 21 -11.45 -2.41 17.29
C ILE A 21 -10.02 -1.86 17.19
N ILE A 22 -9.63 -1.29 16.05
CA ILE A 22 -8.30 -0.71 15.85
C ILE A 22 -8.01 0.37 16.90
N GLN A 23 -8.98 1.24 17.18
CA GLN A 23 -8.83 2.31 18.18
C GLN A 23 -8.67 1.79 19.62
N SER A 24 -9.13 0.58 19.91
CA SER A 24 -9.03 -0.03 21.24
C SER A 24 -7.67 -0.65 21.53
N ILE A 25 -6.82 -0.77 20.52
CA ILE A 25 -5.52 -1.46 20.60
C ILE A 25 -4.40 -0.45 20.84
N ASP A 26 -3.45 -0.84 21.70
CA ASP A 26 -2.21 -0.10 21.95
C ASP A 26 -1.06 -0.71 21.12
N PRO A 27 -0.65 -0.09 20.01
CA PRO A 27 0.41 -0.62 19.17
C PRO A 27 1.79 -0.59 19.86
N GLU A 28 2.00 0.27 20.86
CA GLU A 28 3.27 0.36 21.58
C GLU A 28 3.51 -0.85 22.51
N SER A 29 2.46 -1.59 22.82
CA SER A 29 2.54 -2.83 23.62
C SER A 29 2.87 -4.08 22.78
N MET A 30 2.94 -3.96 21.46
CA MET A 30 3.14 -5.08 20.54
C MET A 30 4.61 -5.37 20.28
N GLU A 31 4.91 -6.63 19.94
CA GLU A 31 6.18 -7.00 19.34
C GLU A 31 6.33 -6.35 17.93
N GLU A 32 7.56 -6.14 17.48
CA GLU A 32 7.87 -5.34 16.29
C GLU A 32 7.09 -5.75 15.02
N ASN A 33 7.06 -7.05 14.72
CA ASN A 33 6.35 -7.55 13.53
C ASN A 33 4.82 -7.45 13.68
N ASP A 34 4.29 -7.68 14.88
CA ASP A 34 2.86 -7.52 15.15
C ASP A 34 2.45 -6.04 15.00
N ARG A 35 3.27 -5.12 15.53
CA ARG A 35 3.06 -3.68 15.38
C ARG A 35 3.10 -3.25 13.93
N LYS A 36 4.09 -3.70 13.16
CA LYS A 36 4.20 -3.39 11.72
C LYS A 36 3.00 -3.90 10.95
N ALA A 37 2.60 -5.16 11.15
CA ALA A 37 1.41 -5.75 10.54
C ALA A 37 0.14 -4.98 10.90
N PHE A 38 -0.02 -4.65 12.19
CA PHE A 38 -1.16 -3.89 12.70
C PHE A 38 -1.26 -2.51 12.04
N ILE A 39 -0.15 -1.77 11.91
CA ILE A 39 -0.16 -0.43 11.29
C ILE A 39 -0.50 -0.52 9.79
N ILE A 40 0.03 -1.52 9.05
CA ILE A 40 -0.31 -1.74 7.64
C ILE A 40 -1.81 -2.03 7.48
N ASN A 41 -2.35 -2.94 8.29
CA ASN A 41 -3.77 -3.26 8.27
C ASN A 41 -4.63 -2.04 8.62
N SER A 42 -4.24 -1.28 9.65
CA SER A 42 -4.93 -0.07 10.07
C SER A 42 -4.96 1.00 8.98
N TYR A 43 -3.86 1.21 8.27
CA TYR A 43 -3.80 2.10 7.12
C TYR A 43 -4.81 1.69 6.04
N ASN A 44 -4.80 0.42 5.63
CA ASN A 44 -5.69 -0.08 4.58
C ASN A 44 -7.17 0.04 4.98
N PHE A 45 -7.53 -0.29 6.23
CA PHE A 45 -8.88 -0.11 6.73
C PHE A 45 -9.28 1.37 6.83
N LEU A 46 -8.37 2.25 7.24
CA LEU A 46 -8.64 3.69 7.31
C LEU A 46 -8.84 4.31 5.92
N VAL A 47 -8.17 3.82 4.88
CA VAL A 47 -8.44 4.21 3.47
C VAL A 47 -9.87 3.82 3.10
N ILE A 48 -10.27 2.57 3.34
CA ILE A 48 -11.63 2.08 3.04
C ILE A 48 -12.66 2.92 3.81
N HIS A 49 -12.47 3.12 5.11
CA HIS A 49 -13.34 3.93 5.96
C HIS A 49 -13.47 5.36 5.40
N GLY A 50 -12.35 6.00 5.06
CA GLY A 50 -12.35 7.35 4.52
C GLY A 50 -13.09 7.47 3.19
N ILE A 51 -13.03 6.46 2.32
CA ILE A 51 -13.78 6.41 1.06
C ILE A 51 -15.29 6.26 1.33
N VAL A 52 -15.67 5.34 2.22
CA VAL A 52 -17.07 5.08 2.57
C VAL A 52 -17.70 6.30 3.25
N GLN A 53 -17.06 6.83 4.30
CA GLN A 53 -17.58 7.97 5.06
C GLN A 53 -17.53 9.30 4.27
N GLY A 54 -16.51 9.47 3.44
CA GLY A 54 -16.36 10.66 2.59
C GLY A 54 -17.27 10.66 1.35
N GLY A 55 -18.01 9.58 1.09
CA GLY A 55 -18.86 9.46 -0.08
C GLY A 55 -18.09 9.58 -1.41
N ILE A 56 -16.83 9.17 -1.42
CA ILE A 56 -15.97 9.26 -2.60
C ILE A 56 -16.47 8.24 -3.63
N GLU A 57 -16.69 8.69 -4.87
CA GLU A 57 -17.28 7.88 -5.92
C GLU A 57 -16.29 7.47 -7.02
N LYS A 58 -15.34 8.33 -7.37
CA LYS A 58 -14.48 8.13 -8.53
C LYS A 58 -13.00 8.03 -8.20
N THR A 59 -12.51 8.87 -7.29
CA THR A 59 -11.10 8.95 -6.95
C THR A 59 -10.88 9.62 -5.60
N VAL A 60 -9.93 9.13 -4.82
CA VAL A 60 -9.52 9.78 -3.56
C VAL A 60 -9.02 11.22 -3.76
N LYS A 61 -8.64 11.58 -4.98
CA LYS A 61 -8.24 12.96 -5.34
C LYS A 61 -9.39 13.96 -5.35
N GLU A 62 -10.65 13.53 -5.29
CA GLU A 62 -11.79 14.41 -5.09
C GLU A 62 -11.67 15.20 -3.77
N ASN A 63 -11.03 14.59 -2.78
CA ASN A 63 -10.63 15.28 -1.55
C ASN A 63 -9.10 15.45 -1.53
N THR A 64 -8.61 16.64 -1.84
CA THR A 64 -7.16 16.95 -1.88
C THR A 64 -6.46 16.79 -0.53
N ALA A 65 -7.20 16.73 0.56
CA ALA A 65 -6.68 16.53 1.90
C ALA A 65 -6.93 15.10 2.43
N PHE A 66 -7.39 14.17 1.58
CA PHE A 66 -7.81 12.82 1.97
C PHE A 66 -6.81 12.14 2.92
N PHE A 67 -5.54 12.06 2.54
CA PHE A 67 -4.51 11.37 3.33
C PHE A 67 -4.12 12.10 4.63
N LYS A 68 -4.38 13.40 4.73
CA LYS A 68 -4.07 14.20 5.93
C LYS A 68 -5.26 14.36 6.88
N GLN A 69 -6.49 14.29 6.36
CA GLN A 69 -7.70 14.48 7.16
C GLN A 69 -8.28 13.16 7.70
N ASN A 70 -8.09 12.05 7.00
CA ASN A 70 -8.49 10.75 7.52
C ASN A 70 -7.50 10.34 8.61
N ARG A 71 -7.98 10.39 9.85
CA ARG A 71 -7.18 10.14 11.05
C ARG A 71 -7.81 9.04 11.89
N ILE A 72 -6.96 8.29 12.57
CA ILE A 72 -7.36 7.29 13.54
C ILE A 72 -6.65 7.57 14.87
N SER A 73 -7.35 7.37 15.98
CA SER A 73 -6.76 7.44 17.31
C SER A 73 -6.43 6.03 17.80
N MET A 74 -5.20 5.81 18.23
CA MET A 74 -4.74 4.56 18.82
C MET A 74 -4.06 4.89 20.14
N ASN A 75 -4.56 4.30 21.24
CA ASN A 75 -4.07 4.57 22.61
C ASN A 75 -3.98 6.07 22.98
N GLY A 76 -4.89 6.90 22.45
CA GLY A 76 -4.93 8.34 22.73
C GLY A 76 -4.11 9.21 21.76
N ASP A 77 -3.18 8.64 21.00
CA ASP A 77 -2.46 9.33 19.95
C ASP A 77 -3.24 9.24 18.63
N SER A 78 -3.23 10.32 17.86
CA SER A 78 -3.96 10.40 16.60
C SER A 78 -3.00 10.51 15.43
N ALA A 79 -3.10 9.58 14.48
CA ALA A 79 -2.32 9.58 13.24
C ALA A 79 -3.22 9.67 12.00
N SER A 80 -2.81 10.43 11.00
CA SER A 80 -3.41 10.44 9.67
C SER A 80 -2.82 9.31 8.81
N LEU A 81 -3.45 9.03 7.66
CA LEU A 81 -2.88 8.10 6.66
C LEU A 81 -1.45 8.49 6.27
N ASP A 82 -1.21 9.78 6.03
CA ASP A 82 0.11 10.34 5.69
C ASP A 82 1.13 10.07 6.81
N GLU A 83 0.76 10.27 8.07
CA GLU A 83 1.62 10.01 9.24
C GLU A 83 1.84 8.50 9.45
N LEU A 84 0.82 7.65 9.30
CA LEU A 84 0.99 6.19 9.38
C LEU A 84 1.99 5.68 8.34
N GLU A 85 1.88 6.12 7.09
CA GLU A 85 2.78 5.71 6.03
C GLU A 85 4.20 6.25 6.25
N HIS A 86 4.35 7.56 6.47
CA HIS A 86 5.66 8.19 6.45
C HIS A 86 6.41 8.11 7.77
N LEU A 87 5.73 8.23 8.91
CA LEU A 87 6.38 8.28 10.22
C LEU A 87 6.39 6.91 10.91
N GLU A 88 5.27 6.16 10.83
CA GLU A 88 5.14 4.90 11.56
C GLU A 88 5.65 3.69 10.76
N LEU A 89 5.57 3.73 9.44
CA LEU A 89 6.03 2.60 8.61
C LEU A 89 7.37 2.89 7.96
N ARG A 90 7.45 3.85 7.03
CA ARG A 90 8.66 4.09 6.24
C ARG A 90 9.87 4.48 7.09
N ALA A 91 9.70 5.44 8.01
CA ALA A 91 10.81 5.94 8.83
C ALA A 91 11.28 4.93 9.88
N GLN A 92 10.40 4.06 10.39
CA GLN A 92 10.75 3.11 11.44
C GLN A 92 11.34 1.80 10.89
N TYR A 93 10.71 1.23 9.85
CA TYR A 93 11.09 -0.10 9.36
C TYR A 93 12.03 -0.09 8.17
N ASN A 94 12.03 1.01 7.38
CA ASN A 94 12.90 1.14 6.22
C ASN A 94 12.86 -0.09 5.29
N ASP A 95 11.66 -0.62 5.09
CA ASP A 95 11.36 -1.82 4.31
C ASP A 95 10.54 -1.45 3.08
N PRO A 96 11.12 -1.45 1.87
CA PRO A 96 10.40 -1.04 0.66
C PRO A 96 9.25 -1.98 0.25
N ARG A 97 9.15 -3.19 0.83
CA ARG A 97 8.01 -4.09 0.60
C ARG A 97 6.70 -3.51 1.12
N ILE A 98 6.74 -2.59 2.08
CA ILE A 98 5.58 -1.87 2.60
C ILE A 98 4.77 -1.22 1.46
N HIS A 99 5.43 -0.68 0.44
CA HIS A 99 4.76 -0.05 -0.71
C HIS A 99 3.88 -1.01 -1.53
N PHE A 100 4.06 -2.33 -1.37
CA PHE A 100 3.27 -3.37 -2.03
C PHE A 100 2.21 -3.99 -1.11
N ALA A 101 2.19 -3.60 0.16
CA ALA A 101 1.18 -3.99 1.15
C ALA A 101 0.17 -2.86 1.45
N LEU A 102 0.49 -1.60 1.10
CA LEU A 102 -0.39 -0.46 1.27
C LEU A 102 -1.22 -0.22 0.01
N ASN A 103 -2.53 -0.01 0.18
CA ASN A 103 -3.45 0.33 -0.89
C ASN A 103 -4.09 1.69 -0.62
N CYS A 104 -3.86 2.65 -1.51
CA CYS A 104 -4.36 4.03 -1.39
C CYS A 104 -5.79 4.23 -1.94
N GLY A 105 -6.50 3.15 -2.27
CA GLY A 105 -7.83 3.19 -2.87
C GLY A 105 -7.86 3.41 -4.39
N ALA A 106 -6.70 3.43 -5.06
CA ALA A 106 -6.63 3.64 -6.50
C ALA A 106 -6.41 2.33 -7.27
N THR A 107 -6.89 2.28 -8.51
CA THR A 107 -6.73 1.12 -9.42
C THR A 107 -5.27 0.76 -9.69
N SER A 108 -4.37 1.76 -9.73
CA SER A 108 -2.92 1.53 -9.92
C SER A 108 -2.17 1.21 -8.63
N CYS A 109 -2.84 1.14 -7.47
CA CYS A 109 -2.20 0.60 -6.26
C CYS A 109 -1.89 -0.89 -6.42
N PRO A 110 -0.90 -1.41 -5.68
CA PRO A 110 -0.78 -2.84 -5.47
C PRO A 110 -2.10 -3.43 -4.95
N PRO A 111 -2.44 -4.67 -5.33
CA PRO A 111 -3.69 -5.29 -4.90
C PRO A 111 -3.81 -5.34 -3.37
N LEU A 112 -4.98 -4.99 -2.85
CA LEU A 112 -5.26 -5.17 -1.43
C LEU A 112 -5.20 -6.66 -1.09
N SER A 113 -4.46 -7.01 -0.04
CA SER A 113 -4.38 -8.38 0.47
C SER A 113 -5.78 -8.92 0.82
N LYS A 114 -6.00 -10.19 0.52
CA LYS A 114 -7.23 -10.90 0.93
C LYS A 114 -7.17 -11.37 2.38
N GLU A 115 -5.98 -11.42 2.94
CA GLU A 115 -5.72 -11.87 4.31
C GLU A 115 -5.18 -10.69 5.13
N ILE A 116 -5.57 -10.67 6.40
CA ILE A 116 -5.00 -9.73 7.36
C ILE A 116 -3.55 -10.12 7.62
N LEU A 117 -2.66 -9.15 7.56
CA LEU A 117 -1.26 -9.38 7.92
C LEU A 117 -1.14 -9.64 9.42
N ASN A 118 -0.25 -10.56 9.78
CA ASN A 118 0.01 -10.91 11.17
C ASN A 118 1.52 -11.03 11.42
N GLY A 119 1.96 -10.79 12.66
CA GLY A 119 3.39 -10.74 12.98
C GLY A 119 4.14 -12.04 12.77
N ALA A 120 3.47 -13.19 12.96
CA ALA A 120 4.12 -14.51 12.83
C ALA A 120 4.55 -14.82 11.40
N ASP A 121 3.74 -14.41 10.41
CA ASP A 121 3.94 -14.71 9.00
C ASP A 121 4.30 -13.44 8.18
N LEU A 122 4.52 -12.29 8.82
CA LEU A 122 4.65 -10.99 8.16
C LEU A 122 5.71 -10.97 7.07
N GLU A 123 6.86 -11.55 7.32
CA GLU A 123 7.98 -11.55 6.37
C GLU A 123 7.62 -12.30 5.08
N GLU A 124 6.94 -13.46 5.20
CA GLU A 124 6.46 -14.23 4.07
C GLU A 124 5.32 -13.50 3.34
N GLN A 125 4.37 -12.95 4.09
CA GLN A 125 3.25 -12.18 3.52
C GLN A 125 3.74 -10.95 2.74
N LEU A 126 4.71 -10.19 3.26
CA LEU A 126 5.29 -9.04 2.55
C LEU A 126 6.06 -9.46 1.30
N ASP A 127 6.80 -10.56 1.37
CA ASP A 127 7.50 -11.11 0.21
C ASP A 127 6.53 -11.56 -0.88
N ASP A 128 5.42 -12.20 -0.51
CA ASP A 128 4.42 -12.70 -1.45
C ASP A 128 3.65 -11.56 -2.12
N LEU A 129 3.20 -10.55 -1.35
CA LEU A 129 2.58 -9.35 -1.89
C LEU A 129 3.53 -8.61 -2.86
N THR A 130 4.81 -8.51 -2.48
CA THR A 130 5.82 -7.90 -3.34
C THR A 130 6.03 -8.71 -4.62
N ARG A 131 6.10 -10.04 -4.54
CA ARG A 131 6.21 -10.92 -5.72
C ARG A 131 4.99 -10.80 -6.63
N GLU A 132 3.80 -10.82 -6.05
CA GLU A 132 2.55 -10.65 -6.82
C GLU A 132 2.57 -9.34 -7.59
N ALA A 133 2.79 -8.22 -6.91
CA ALA A 133 2.84 -6.90 -7.55
C ALA A 133 3.93 -6.78 -8.61
N LEU A 134 5.16 -7.25 -8.32
CA LEU A 134 6.29 -7.08 -9.24
C LEU A 134 6.22 -7.99 -10.47
N ASN A 135 5.48 -9.10 -10.41
CA ASN A 135 5.25 -9.96 -11.57
C ASN A 135 3.99 -9.56 -12.38
N ASP A 136 3.20 -8.60 -11.87
CA ASP A 136 2.10 -8.01 -12.63
C ASP A 136 2.63 -6.93 -13.59
N THR A 137 2.17 -7.00 -14.83
CA THR A 137 2.54 -6.04 -15.88
C THR A 137 2.04 -4.63 -15.61
N THR A 138 1.11 -4.44 -14.70
CA THR A 138 0.65 -3.13 -14.23
C THR A 138 1.77 -2.37 -13.52
N HIS A 139 2.59 -3.07 -12.74
CA HIS A 139 3.67 -2.46 -11.97
C HIS A 139 5.02 -2.52 -12.68
N VAL A 140 5.32 -3.63 -13.36
CA VAL A 140 6.60 -3.83 -14.06
C VAL A 140 6.36 -4.53 -15.40
N MET A 141 6.57 -3.81 -16.50
CA MET A 141 6.47 -4.36 -17.86
C MET A 141 7.80 -4.23 -18.59
N ILE A 142 8.41 -5.37 -18.95
CA ILE A 142 9.65 -5.43 -19.71
C ILE A 142 9.31 -5.54 -21.20
N ILE A 143 9.82 -4.62 -22.03
CA ILE A 143 9.64 -4.58 -23.48
C ILE A 143 11.01 -4.81 -24.12
N ASN A 144 11.31 -6.06 -24.43
CA ASN A 144 12.64 -6.49 -24.90
C ASN A 144 13.03 -5.87 -26.24
N GLU A 145 12.09 -5.76 -27.17
CA GLU A 145 12.32 -5.22 -28.52
C GLU A 145 12.74 -3.75 -28.49
N GLU A 146 12.20 -2.99 -27.53
CA GLU A 146 12.50 -1.57 -27.37
C GLU A 146 13.62 -1.32 -26.35
N ARG A 147 14.04 -2.33 -25.60
CA ARG A 147 14.95 -2.25 -24.47
C ARG A 147 14.47 -1.25 -23.41
N ILE A 148 13.18 -1.27 -23.11
CA ILE A 148 12.50 -0.41 -22.15
C ILE A 148 11.89 -1.27 -21.04
N VAL A 149 11.92 -0.77 -19.82
CA VAL A 149 11.06 -1.23 -18.73
C VAL A 149 10.11 -0.12 -18.33
N ARG A 150 8.83 -0.40 -18.35
CA ARG A 150 7.79 0.52 -17.84
C ARG A 150 7.47 0.16 -16.41
N LEU A 151 7.68 1.13 -15.52
CA LEU A 151 7.49 0.97 -14.07
C LEU A 151 6.31 1.79 -13.58
N SER A 152 5.65 1.31 -12.53
CA SER A 152 4.72 2.11 -11.73
C SER A 152 5.41 3.35 -11.19
N PRO A 153 4.72 4.51 -11.12
CA PRO A 153 5.24 5.71 -10.47
C PRO A 153 5.66 5.55 -9.01
N ILE A 154 5.19 4.52 -8.32
CA ILE A 154 5.63 4.17 -6.95
C ILE A 154 7.16 4.12 -6.86
N PHE A 155 7.84 3.57 -7.87
CA PHE A 155 9.30 3.47 -7.91
C PHE A 155 10.02 4.82 -8.10
N ASP A 156 9.35 5.83 -8.63
CA ASP A 156 9.87 7.20 -8.72
C ASP A 156 9.60 8.00 -7.46
N TRP A 157 8.36 7.91 -6.95
CA TRP A 157 7.94 8.65 -5.75
C TRP A 157 8.72 8.25 -4.50
N TYR A 158 9.01 6.95 -4.38
CA TYR A 158 9.67 6.36 -3.20
C TYR A 158 11.07 5.82 -3.51
N LYS A 159 11.74 6.32 -4.55
CA LYS A 159 13.05 5.82 -5.03
C LYS A 159 14.11 5.70 -3.93
N GLU A 160 14.06 6.59 -2.94
CA GLU A 160 15.02 6.61 -1.84
C GLU A 160 14.90 5.37 -0.93
N ASP A 161 13.69 4.81 -0.80
CA ASP A 161 13.43 3.64 0.03
C ASP A 161 14.08 2.36 -0.55
N PHE A 162 14.38 2.34 -1.85
CA PHE A 162 15.03 1.21 -2.53
C PHE A 162 16.57 1.28 -2.52
N VAL A 163 17.17 2.36 -2.00
CA VAL A 163 18.64 2.57 -2.07
C VAL A 163 19.39 1.47 -1.32
N GLN A 164 18.89 1.02 -0.17
CA GLN A 164 19.53 -0.03 0.63
C GLN A 164 19.57 -1.40 -0.08
N ASP A 165 18.59 -1.66 -0.92
CA ASP A 165 18.55 -2.86 -1.77
C ASP A 165 19.43 -2.76 -3.02
N GLY A 166 20.18 -1.67 -3.16
CA GLY A 166 21.02 -1.38 -4.31
C GLY A 166 20.26 -0.74 -5.48
N GLY A 167 19.13 -0.10 -5.19
CA GLY A 167 18.28 0.63 -6.12
C GLY A 167 17.13 -0.19 -6.70
N VAL A 168 16.22 0.53 -7.35
CA VAL A 168 14.93 0.01 -7.86
C VAL A 168 15.08 -1.27 -8.70
N VAL A 169 16.01 -1.28 -9.67
CA VAL A 169 16.17 -2.44 -10.58
C VAL A 169 16.64 -3.68 -9.82
N ARG A 170 17.57 -3.52 -8.86
CA ARG A 170 18.06 -4.64 -8.07
C ARG A 170 16.98 -5.19 -7.15
N PHE A 171 16.21 -4.32 -6.51
CA PHE A 171 15.07 -4.70 -5.71
C PHE A 171 14.05 -5.49 -6.54
N ILE A 172 13.63 -4.97 -7.71
CA ILE A 172 12.68 -5.63 -8.61
C ILE A 172 13.20 -7.03 -9.00
N ASN A 173 14.47 -7.13 -9.41
CA ASN A 173 15.05 -8.39 -9.87
C ASN A 173 15.17 -9.46 -8.76
N ARG A 174 15.09 -9.09 -7.48
CA ARG A 174 15.06 -10.05 -6.37
C ARG A 174 13.74 -10.82 -6.30
N PHE A 175 12.64 -10.20 -6.72
CA PHE A 175 11.29 -10.76 -6.56
C PHE A 175 10.67 -11.24 -7.88
N ARG A 176 11.22 -10.86 -9.03
CA ARG A 176 10.69 -11.28 -10.33
C ARG A 176 11.20 -12.63 -10.79
N THR A 177 10.35 -13.30 -11.58
CA THR A 177 10.71 -14.54 -12.27
C THR A 177 11.60 -14.30 -13.49
N ASP A 178 11.47 -13.11 -14.12
CA ASP A 178 12.30 -12.62 -15.23
C ASP A 178 12.97 -11.31 -14.80
N SER A 179 14.25 -11.21 -15.00
CA SER A 179 15.02 -10.03 -14.57
C SER A 179 14.98 -8.94 -15.63
N ILE A 180 14.96 -7.68 -15.19
CA ILE A 180 15.21 -6.52 -16.04
C ILE A 180 16.67 -6.59 -16.50
N PRO A 181 16.95 -6.67 -17.82
CA PRO A 181 18.32 -6.75 -18.33
C PRO A 181 19.08 -5.45 -18.14
N ALA A 182 20.41 -5.56 -17.99
CA ALA A 182 21.25 -4.38 -17.89
C ALA A 182 21.16 -3.48 -19.12
N GLY A 183 21.13 -2.17 -18.90
CA GLY A 183 21.10 -1.17 -19.97
C GLY A 183 19.71 -0.96 -20.60
N PHE A 184 18.64 -1.43 -19.97
CA PHE A 184 17.28 -1.04 -20.33
C PHE A 184 16.98 0.37 -19.80
N THR A 185 16.19 1.12 -20.58
CA THR A 185 15.72 2.45 -20.18
C THR A 185 14.48 2.32 -19.32
N ILE A 186 14.48 2.99 -18.16
CA ILE A 186 13.30 3.07 -17.28
C ILE A 186 12.38 4.17 -17.80
N VAL A 187 11.09 3.86 -17.92
CA VAL A 187 10.02 4.80 -18.25
C VAL A 187 8.90 4.60 -17.23
N PHE A 188 8.46 5.67 -16.57
CA PHE A 188 7.35 5.59 -15.64
C PHE A 188 6.02 5.70 -16.38
N ARG A 189 5.03 4.92 -15.91
CA ARG A 189 3.67 4.91 -16.43
C ARG A 189 2.86 6.07 -15.82
N GLU A 190 1.72 6.36 -16.42
CA GLU A 190 0.69 7.15 -15.74
C GLU A 190 0.07 6.33 -14.63
N TYR A 191 -0.30 6.99 -13.53
CA TYR A 191 -0.96 6.36 -12.39
C TYR A 191 -2.47 6.59 -12.48
N ASP A 192 -3.21 5.51 -12.58
CA ASP A 192 -4.67 5.55 -12.58
C ASP A 192 -5.21 5.69 -11.15
N TRP A 193 -5.69 6.89 -10.86
CA TRP A 193 -6.26 7.25 -9.56
C TRP A 193 -7.75 6.94 -9.42
N SER A 194 -8.40 6.34 -10.42
CA SER A 194 -9.77 5.86 -10.26
C SER A 194 -9.85 4.84 -9.13
N LEU A 195 -10.98 4.80 -8.42
CA LEU A 195 -11.15 3.87 -7.31
C LEU A 195 -10.98 2.42 -7.76
N ASN A 196 -10.33 1.61 -6.93
CA ASN A 196 -10.23 0.16 -7.05
C ASN A 196 -11.58 -0.50 -6.68
N SER A 197 -12.65 -0.05 -7.30
CA SER A 197 -14.03 -0.51 -7.06
C SER A 197 -14.44 -1.62 -8.04
N ASN A 198 -15.21 -2.58 -7.54
CA ASN A 198 -15.93 -3.56 -8.39
C ASN A 198 -17.07 -2.89 -9.16
#